data_62f31a86129433adc1589bb413d22cf2
#
_entry.id   62f31a86129433adc1589bb413d22cf2
#
_cell.length_a   1.000
_cell.length_b   1.000
_cell.length_c   1.000
_cell.angle_alpha   90.00
_cell.angle_beta   90.00
_cell.angle_gamma   90.00
#
_symmetry.space_group_name_H-M   'P 1'
#
loop_
_entity.id
_entity.type
_entity.pdbx_description
1 polymer ?
#
loop_
_entity_poly.entity_id
_entity_poly.type
_entity_poly.pdbx_seq_one_letter_code
_entity_poly.pdbx_strand_id
1 'polypeptide(L)'
;MTKPLVSIITPCYNGEAFLKRYFESILNQTYPNLELIFINDGSTDRTEEIALSYRERLEKRGITYIYEKQENAGQAAALNRGLKLFTGEYLTWPDSDDVMVSDAVEKKVDYLEQHPDYGFCICKTKVVNENNPEMKCGYYERMKSEGEDYLFEDILFLKNIYFAPGAYMVRSEELLGVLPDREIYTGKGGQNAQVLLPMAYSYKCGYMDDILYLYYIREESHSHSITDSKKVIQQLEYYETILLETLKKMGNDIYEKYEGKIKCFYAARKFGNAVDTRDREFIRKEYLEMQKQNFYIPFKTKLLYIKSTNRILKSIVDKVKGR
;
A
#
# COMPACT_ATOMS: atom_id res chain seq x y z
N MET A 1 -27.99 -20.14 5.56
CA MET A 1 -27.75 -18.71 5.42
C MET A 1 -26.93 -18.51 4.15
N THR A 2 -27.24 -17.51 3.34
CA THR A 2 -26.42 -17.13 2.19
C THR A 2 -25.08 -16.58 2.71
N LYS A 3 -23.96 -17.01 2.12
CA LYS A 3 -22.63 -16.43 2.46
C LYS A 3 -22.63 -14.91 2.15
N PRO A 4 -21.99 -14.05 2.97
CA PRO A 4 -21.87 -12.61 2.71
C PRO A 4 -21.31 -12.31 1.33
N LEU A 5 -21.70 -11.21 0.70
CA LEU A 5 -21.13 -10.78 -0.57
C LEU A 5 -19.73 -10.15 -0.35
N VAL A 6 -18.75 -10.55 -1.14
CA VAL A 6 -17.41 -9.95 -1.12
C VAL A 6 -17.17 -9.19 -2.41
N SER A 7 -16.89 -7.91 -2.29
CA SER A 7 -16.46 -7.06 -3.40
C SER A 7 -14.95 -7.12 -3.60
N ILE A 8 -14.54 -7.25 -4.85
CA ILE A 8 -13.14 -7.20 -5.27
C ILE A 8 -13.00 -6.01 -6.21
N ILE A 9 -12.27 -4.96 -5.81
CA ILE A 9 -12.00 -3.81 -6.67
C ILE A 9 -10.59 -3.94 -7.23
N THR A 10 -10.44 -3.89 -8.56
CA THR A 10 -9.13 -3.98 -9.20
C THR A 10 -8.92 -2.87 -10.20
N PRO A 11 -8.14 -1.84 -9.83
CA PRO A 11 -7.60 -0.88 -10.78
C PRO A 11 -6.58 -1.53 -11.71
N CYS A 12 -6.61 -1.17 -13.00
CA CYS A 12 -5.66 -1.68 -13.97
C CYS A 12 -5.29 -0.62 -15.02
N TYR A 13 -4.00 -0.48 -15.27
CA TYR A 13 -3.44 0.30 -16.36
C TYR A 13 -2.36 -0.50 -17.09
N ASN A 14 -2.55 -0.75 -18.41
CA ASN A 14 -1.65 -1.52 -19.27
C ASN A 14 -1.27 -2.89 -18.66
N GLY A 15 -2.30 -3.71 -18.39
CA GLY A 15 -2.16 -4.99 -17.70
C GLY A 15 -2.15 -6.23 -18.61
N GLU A 16 -2.06 -6.09 -19.95
CA GLU A 16 -2.23 -7.22 -20.89
C GLU A 16 -1.35 -8.44 -20.56
N ALA A 17 -0.15 -8.20 -20.04
CA ALA A 17 0.80 -9.25 -19.72
C ALA A 17 0.39 -10.11 -18.50
N PHE A 18 -0.47 -9.58 -17.62
CA PHE A 18 -0.75 -10.18 -16.30
C PHE A 18 -2.19 -10.61 -16.13
N LEU A 19 -3.12 -10.00 -16.85
CA LEU A 19 -4.56 -10.13 -16.63
C LEU A 19 -5.06 -11.57 -16.76
N LYS A 20 -4.46 -12.40 -17.62
CA LYS A 20 -4.82 -13.80 -17.70
C LYS A 20 -4.65 -14.50 -16.36
N ARG A 21 -3.48 -14.33 -15.72
CA ARG A 21 -3.15 -14.91 -14.43
C ARG A 21 -4.07 -14.37 -13.34
N TYR A 22 -4.30 -13.07 -13.35
CA TYR A 22 -5.20 -12.40 -12.43
C TYR A 22 -6.63 -12.95 -12.51
N PHE A 23 -7.26 -12.94 -13.69
CA PHE A 23 -8.63 -13.42 -13.85
C PHE A 23 -8.80 -14.91 -13.54
N GLU A 24 -7.81 -15.75 -13.88
CA GLU A 24 -7.83 -17.16 -13.47
C GLU A 24 -7.80 -17.30 -11.95
N SER A 25 -7.09 -16.44 -11.24
CA SER A 25 -7.07 -16.45 -9.77
C SER A 25 -8.42 -16.07 -9.15
N ILE A 26 -9.18 -15.17 -9.78
CA ILE A 26 -10.53 -14.79 -9.38
C ILE A 26 -11.53 -15.93 -9.68
N LEU A 27 -11.47 -16.52 -10.87
CA LEU A 27 -12.34 -17.64 -11.26
C LEU A 27 -12.17 -18.87 -10.36
N ASN A 28 -10.96 -19.10 -9.87
CA ASN A 28 -10.60 -20.24 -9.05
C ASN A 28 -10.88 -20.03 -7.55
N GLN A 29 -11.42 -18.87 -7.13
CA GLN A 29 -11.78 -18.68 -5.72
C GLN A 29 -12.85 -19.70 -5.28
N THR A 30 -12.66 -20.33 -4.13
CA THR A 30 -13.63 -21.30 -3.59
C THR A 30 -14.88 -20.61 -3.05
N TYR A 31 -14.77 -19.34 -2.67
CA TYR A 31 -15.88 -18.55 -2.13
C TYR A 31 -16.95 -18.26 -3.19
N PRO A 32 -18.23 -18.57 -2.93
CA PRO A 32 -19.26 -18.56 -3.98
C PRO A 32 -19.84 -17.19 -4.31
N ASN A 33 -19.91 -16.26 -3.35
CA ASN A 33 -20.66 -15.00 -3.49
C ASN A 33 -19.72 -13.81 -3.67
N LEU A 34 -19.38 -13.52 -4.92
CA LEU A 34 -18.38 -12.52 -5.31
C LEU A 34 -18.97 -11.48 -6.29
N GLU A 35 -18.57 -10.23 -6.15
CA GLU A 35 -18.60 -9.24 -7.22
C GLU A 35 -17.17 -8.78 -7.54
N LEU A 36 -16.86 -8.67 -8.82
CA LEU A 36 -15.60 -8.14 -9.32
C LEU A 36 -15.86 -6.81 -10.01
N ILE A 37 -15.25 -5.74 -9.51
CA ILE A 37 -15.30 -4.39 -10.07
C ILE A 37 -13.93 -4.10 -10.65
N PHE A 38 -13.82 -4.21 -11.98
CA PHE A 38 -12.58 -3.99 -12.71
C PHE A 38 -12.58 -2.60 -13.34
N ILE A 39 -11.63 -1.76 -12.95
CA ILE A 39 -11.52 -0.38 -13.43
C ILE A 39 -10.30 -0.27 -14.36
N ASN A 40 -10.57 -0.13 -15.65
CA ASN A 40 -9.56 0.17 -16.66
C ASN A 40 -9.24 1.67 -16.65
N ASP A 41 -8.08 2.02 -16.13
CA ASP A 41 -7.60 3.40 -15.99
C ASP A 41 -6.96 3.92 -17.29
N GLY A 42 -7.69 3.83 -18.40
CA GLY A 42 -7.25 4.38 -19.68
C GLY A 42 -6.12 3.61 -20.36
N SER A 43 -6.11 2.28 -20.24
CA SER A 43 -5.10 1.43 -20.89
C SER A 43 -5.08 1.60 -22.41
N THR A 44 -3.89 1.53 -22.99
CA THR A 44 -3.61 1.67 -24.43
C THR A 44 -3.18 0.36 -25.09
N ASP A 45 -2.99 -0.70 -24.30
CA ASP A 45 -2.69 -2.06 -24.72
C ASP A 45 -3.97 -2.92 -24.84
N ARG A 46 -3.85 -4.23 -24.86
CA ARG A 46 -4.98 -5.16 -24.98
C ARG A 46 -5.73 -5.42 -23.65
N THR A 47 -5.51 -4.62 -22.63
CA THR A 47 -6.18 -4.74 -21.32
C THR A 47 -7.70 -4.83 -21.45
N GLU A 48 -8.33 -3.93 -22.23
CA GLU A 48 -9.79 -3.91 -22.43
C GLU A 48 -10.30 -5.18 -23.10
N GLU A 49 -9.67 -5.60 -24.18
CA GLU A 49 -10.02 -6.83 -24.92
C GLU A 49 -9.99 -8.05 -23.97
N ILE A 50 -8.90 -8.18 -23.22
CA ILE A 50 -8.73 -9.29 -22.29
C ILE A 50 -9.77 -9.25 -21.17
N ALA A 51 -9.95 -8.10 -20.53
CA ALA A 51 -10.91 -7.95 -19.43
C ALA A 51 -12.34 -8.30 -19.86
N LEU A 52 -12.77 -7.84 -21.03
CA LEU A 52 -14.11 -8.14 -21.58
C LEU A 52 -14.25 -9.61 -22.00
N SER A 53 -13.19 -10.26 -22.44
CA SER A 53 -13.22 -11.68 -22.81
C SER A 53 -13.51 -12.62 -21.63
N TYR A 54 -13.23 -12.18 -20.40
CA TYR A 54 -13.50 -12.97 -19.20
C TYR A 54 -14.95 -12.86 -18.68
N ARG A 55 -15.75 -11.91 -19.18
CA ARG A 55 -17.11 -11.63 -18.70
C ARG A 55 -17.96 -12.89 -18.63
N GLU A 56 -18.09 -13.61 -19.74
CA GLU A 56 -18.96 -14.79 -19.82
C GLU A 56 -18.52 -15.89 -18.82
N ARG A 57 -17.22 -16.09 -18.64
CA ARG A 57 -16.68 -17.08 -17.69
C ARG A 57 -16.96 -16.69 -16.23
N LEU A 58 -16.80 -15.41 -15.89
CA LEU A 58 -17.09 -14.87 -14.55
C LEU A 58 -18.58 -15.00 -14.22
N GLU A 59 -19.45 -14.58 -15.14
CA GLU A 59 -20.91 -14.66 -14.99
C GLU A 59 -21.39 -16.12 -14.88
N LYS A 60 -20.86 -17.05 -15.69
CA LYS A 60 -21.14 -18.50 -15.57
C LYS A 60 -20.69 -19.08 -14.22
N ARG A 61 -19.62 -18.53 -13.64
CA ARG A 61 -19.15 -18.91 -12.30
C ARG A 61 -20.06 -18.34 -11.19
N GLY A 62 -20.99 -17.43 -11.51
CA GLY A 62 -21.85 -16.73 -10.58
C GLY A 62 -21.22 -15.49 -9.96
N ILE A 63 -20.15 -14.96 -10.54
CA ILE A 63 -19.48 -13.72 -10.12
C ILE A 63 -20.15 -12.55 -10.84
N THR A 64 -20.67 -11.58 -10.10
CA THR A 64 -21.12 -10.31 -10.66
C THR A 64 -19.93 -9.55 -11.20
N TYR A 65 -19.90 -9.26 -12.51
CA TYR A 65 -18.78 -8.60 -13.15
C TYR A 65 -19.14 -7.20 -13.63
N ILE A 66 -18.55 -6.19 -13.00
CA ILE A 66 -18.67 -4.77 -13.34
C ILE A 66 -17.35 -4.34 -13.99
N TYR A 67 -17.41 -3.95 -15.27
CA TYR A 67 -16.29 -3.37 -16.01
C TYR A 67 -16.56 -1.89 -16.26
N GLU A 68 -15.62 -1.07 -15.81
CA GLU A 68 -15.64 0.38 -16.01
C GLU A 68 -14.34 0.84 -16.68
N LYS A 69 -14.42 1.86 -17.53
CA LYS A 69 -13.27 2.50 -18.16
C LYS A 69 -13.29 3.99 -17.87
N GLN A 70 -12.13 4.56 -17.60
CA GLN A 70 -11.95 6.00 -17.42
C GLN A 70 -10.72 6.49 -18.19
N GLU A 71 -10.58 7.81 -18.34
CA GLU A 71 -9.30 8.39 -18.75
C GLU A 71 -8.25 8.15 -17.65
N ASN A 72 -6.98 7.95 -18.04
CA ASN A 72 -5.92 7.68 -17.06
C ASN A 72 -5.80 8.83 -16.05
N ALA A 73 -6.13 8.53 -14.81
CA ALA A 73 -6.09 9.45 -13.69
C ALA A 73 -5.32 8.90 -12.49
N GLY A 74 -4.72 7.72 -12.65
CA GLY A 74 -3.91 7.02 -11.65
C GLY A 74 -4.70 6.11 -10.74
N GLN A 75 -3.97 5.22 -10.09
CA GLN A 75 -4.52 4.11 -9.31
C GLN A 75 -5.50 4.55 -8.20
N ALA A 76 -5.23 5.67 -7.52
CA ALA A 76 -6.14 6.19 -6.50
C ALA A 76 -7.49 6.66 -7.07
N ALA A 77 -7.48 7.30 -8.24
CA ALA A 77 -8.72 7.72 -8.92
C ALA A 77 -9.52 6.50 -9.41
N ALA A 78 -8.85 5.49 -9.95
CA ALA A 78 -9.48 4.24 -10.33
C ALA A 78 -10.05 3.48 -9.12
N LEU A 79 -9.34 3.46 -8.00
CA LEU A 79 -9.87 2.88 -6.76
C LEU A 79 -11.11 3.64 -6.28
N ASN A 80 -11.11 4.99 -6.31
CA ASN A 80 -12.27 5.82 -5.96
C ASN A 80 -13.51 5.49 -6.79
N ARG A 81 -13.33 5.22 -8.09
CA ARG A 81 -14.44 4.79 -8.92
C ARG A 81 -14.99 3.44 -8.47
N GLY A 82 -14.13 2.48 -8.16
CA GLY A 82 -14.54 1.18 -7.60
C GLY A 82 -15.20 1.30 -6.23
N LEU A 83 -14.68 2.16 -5.36
CA LEU A 83 -15.25 2.43 -4.04
C LEU A 83 -16.69 3.00 -4.10
N LYS A 84 -17.07 3.68 -5.17
CA LYS A 84 -18.44 4.17 -5.38
C LYS A 84 -19.39 3.08 -5.87
N LEU A 85 -18.88 1.97 -6.38
CA LEU A 85 -19.67 0.91 -7.04
C LEU A 85 -19.88 -0.32 -6.15
N PHE A 86 -18.98 -0.60 -5.20
CA PHE A 86 -19.03 -1.84 -4.44
C PHE A 86 -20.26 -1.92 -3.52
N THR A 87 -20.79 -3.13 -3.38
CA THR A 87 -22.00 -3.42 -2.60
C THR A 87 -21.84 -4.53 -1.56
N GLY A 88 -20.69 -5.22 -1.57
CA GLY A 88 -20.45 -6.36 -0.68
C GLY A 88 -20.29 -5.98 0.79
N GLU A 89 -20.55 -6.93 1.66
CA GLU A 89 -20.35 -6.84 3.10
C GLU A 89 -18.86 -6.84 3.50
N TYR A 90 -18.03 -7.38 2.61
CA TYR A 90 -16.57 -7.35 2.71
C TYR A 90 -15.96 -6.76 1.44
N LEU A 91 -14.79 -6.11 1.58
CA LEU A 91 -14.05 -5.52 0.48
C LEU A 91 -12.58 -5.92 0.52
N THR A 92 -12.04 -6.28 -0.64
CA THR A 92 -10.60 -6.42 -0.90
C THR A 92 -10.25 -5.73 -2.23
N TRP A 93 -8.99 -5.29 -2.41
CA TRP A 93 -8.61 -4.53 -3.63
C TRP A 93 -7.24 -4.96 -4.16
N PRO A 94 -7.12 -6.20 -4.69
CA PRO A 94 -5.87 -6.71 -5.25
C PRO A 94 -5.37 -5.91 -6.45
N ASP A 95 -4.05 -5.83 -6.61
CA ASP A 95 -3.44 -5.32 -7.83
C ASP A 95 -3.65 -6.32 -9.00
N SER A 96 -3.78 -5.81 -10.22
CA SER A 96 -4.10 -6.59 -11.42
C SER A 96 -2.95 -7.49 -11.92
N ASP A 97 -1.75 -7.32 -11.37
CA ASP A 97 -0.55 -8.12 -11.71
C ASP A 97 -0.21 -9.18 -10.66
N ASP A 98 -0.98 -9.27 -9.58
CA ASP A 98 -0.82 -10.22 -8.49
C ASP A 98 -1.84 -11.37 -8.54
N VAL A 99 -1.77 -12.29 -7.58
CA VAL A 99 -2.62 -13.50 -7.51
C VAL A 99 -3.16 -13.71 -6.10
N MET A 100 -4.45 -13.89 -5.98
CA MET A 100 -5.08 -14.44 -4.77
C MET A 100 -5.07 -15.98 -4.84
N VAL A 101 -4.66 -16.63 -3.76
CA VAL A 101 -4.72 -18.09 -3.63
C VAL A 101 -6.19 -18.53 -3.64
N SER A 102 -6.49 -19.72 -4.13
CA SER A 102 -7.87 -20.16 -4.40
C SER A 102 -8.84 -20.09 -3.21
N ASP A 103 -8.37 -20.27 -2.00
CA ASP A 103 -9.16 -20.20 -0.76
C ASP A 103 -8.99 -18.85 -0.01
N ALA A 104 -8.37 -17.86 -0.65
CA ALA A 104 -8.00 -16.61 -0.01
C ALA A 104 -9.21 -15.81 0.50
N VAL A 105 -10.25 -15.69 -0.33
CA VAL A 105 -11.47 -14.96 0.06
C VAL A 105 -12.20 -15.71 1.17
N GLU A 106 -12.38 -17.02 1.01
CA GLU A 106 -13.09 -17.86 2.00
C GLU A 106 -12.43 -17.77 3.38
N LYS A 107 -11.12 -17.99 3.45
CA LYS A 107 -10.39 -17.93 4.72
C LYS A 107 -10.44 -16.56 5.38
N LYS A 108 -10.34 -15.45 4.61
CA LYS A 108 -10.42 -14.10 5.17
C LYS A 108 -11.81 -13.79 5.71
N VAL A 109 -12.88 -14.19 5.00
CA VAL A 109 -14.24 -14.04 5.49
C VAL A 109 -14.45 -14.87 6.75
N ASP A 110 -14.11 -16.17 6.73
CA ASP A 110 -14.26 -17.06 7.88
C ASP A 110 -13.47 -16.53 9.09
N TYR A 111 -12.28 -15.96 8.87
CA TYR A 111 -11.49 -15.35 9.93
C TYR A 111 -12.21 -14.14 10.54
N LEU A 112 -12.71 -13.22 9.73
CA LEU A 112 -13.43 -12.05 10.22
C LEU A 112 -14.74 -12.45 10.90
N GLU A 113 -15.51 -13.42 10.38
CA GLU A 113 -16.72 -13.93 11.01
C GLU A 113 -16.46 -14.52 12.41
N GLN A 114 -15.31 -15.17 12.60
CA GLN A 114 -14.90 -15.73 13.91
C GLN A 114 -14.38 -14.66 14.88
N HIS A 115 -14.04 -13.47 14.38
CA HIS A 115 -13.45 -12.38 15.15
C HIS A 115 -14.24 -11.07 14.93
N PRO A 116 -15.45 -10.94 15.50
CA PRO A 116 -16.33 -9.79 15.25
C PRO A 116 -15.79 -8.46 15.79
N ASP A 117 -14.77 -8.47 16.65
CA ASP A 117 -14.10 -7.30 17.18
C ASP A 117 -13.00 -6.74 16.23
N TYR A 118 -12.71 -7.44 15.14
CA TYR A 118 -11.79 -6.96 14.11
C TYR A 118 -12.53 -6.29 12.95
N GLY A 119 -12.14 -5.05 12.59
CA GLY A 119 -12.71 -4.34 11.44
C GLY A 119 -12.11 -4.80 10.12
N PHE A 120 -10.90 -5.37 10.16
CA PHE A 120 -10.19 -5.85 8.98
C PHE A 120 -9.15 -6.90 9.35
N CYS A 121 -8.65 -7.61 8.34
CA CYS A 121 -7.57 -8.57 8.49
C CYS A 121 -6.51 -8.40 7.41
N ILE A 122 -5.31 -8.92 7.69
CA ILE A 122 -4.19 -9.04 6.77
C ILE A 122 -3.65 -10.47 6.80
N CYS A 123 -3.32 -11.04 5.64
CA CYS A 123 -2.70 -12.35 5.53
C CYS A 123 -1.24 -12.26 5.11
N LYS A 124 -0.47 -13.30 5.38
CA LYS A 124 0.89 -13.45 4.88
C LYS A 124 0.92 -13.47 3.34
N THR A 125 1.90 -12.81 2.76
CA THR A 125 2.06 -12.67 1.30
C THR A 125 3.39 -13.28 0.86
N LYS A 126 3.35 -14.20 -0.12
CA LYS A 126 4.56 -14.73 -0.74
C LYS A 126 5.03 -13.78 -1.84
N VAL A 127 6.31 -13.42 -1.82
CA VAL A 127 6.95 -12.67 -2.91
C VAL A 127 7.41 -13.65 -3.98
N VAL A 128 7.03 -13.40 -5.23
CA VAL A 128 7.35 -14.25 -6.38
C VAL A 128 8.11 -13.42 -7.42
N ASN A 129 9.26 -13.92 -7.88
CA ASN A 129 9.95 -13.30 -9.00
C ASN A 129 9.27 -13.76 -10.31
N GLU A 130 8.79 -12.82 -11.11
CA GLU A 130 8.05 -13.13 -12.34
C GLU A 130 8.90 -13.87 -13.37
N ASN A 131 10.16 -13.48 -13.51
CA ASN A 131 11.09 -14.09 -14.48
C ASN A 131 11.66 -15.43 -14.00
N ASN A 132 11.61 -15.69 -12.68
CA ASN A 132 12.08 -16.94 -12.08
C ASN A 132 11.21 -17.31 -10.86
N PRO A 133 10.02 -17.92 -11.08
CA PRO A 133 9.08 -18.26 -9.99
C PRO A 133 9.64 -19.23 -8.93
N GLU A 134 10.65 -20.02 -9.28
CA GLU A 134 11.32 -20.93 -8.35
C GLU A 134 12.33 -20.23 -7.43
N MET A 135 12.67 -18.98 -7.73
CA MET A 135 13.56 -18.18 -6.89
C MET A 135 12.90 -17.89 -5.54
N LYS A 136 13.62 -18.16 -4.46
CA LYS A 136 13.16 -17.85 -3.11
C LYS A 136 13.31 -16.35 -2.83
N CYS A 137 12.21 -15.61 -2.95
CA CYS A 137 12.18 -14.17 -2.69
C CYS A 137 11.71 -13.79 -1.27
N GLY A 138 11.23 -14.78 -0.48
CA GLY A 138 10.74 -14.56 0.87
C GLY A 138 9.26 -14.23 0.95
N TYR A 139 8.89 -13.62 2.07
CA TYR A 139 7.50 -13.31 2.40
C TYR A 139 7.39 -11.88 2.91
N TYR A 140 6.24 -11.26 2.65
CA TYR A 140 5.79 -10.14 3.44
C TYR A 140 4.92 -10.70 4.57
N GLU A 141 5.35 -10.48 5.77
CA GLU A 141 4.68 -10.92 6.99
C GLU A 141 4.81 -9.87 8.08
N ARG A 142 3.84 -9.82 8.97
CA ARG A 142 3.92 -9.00 10.16
C ARG A 142 4.51 -9.83 11.30
N MET A 143 5.56 -9.32 11.94
CA MET A 143 6.00 -9.91 13.20
C MET A 143 4.98 -9.57 14.27
N LYS A 144 4.26 -10.59 14.77
CA LYS A 144 3.25 -10.42 15.79
C LYS A 144 3.94 -10.12 17.13
N SER A 145 3.72 -8.93 17.69
CA SER A 145 3.94 -8.68 19.10
C SER A 145 2.64 -8.94 19.86
N GLU A 146 2.69 -9.61 21.00
CA GLU A 146 1.51 -9.86 21.82
C GLU A 146 0.83 -8.52 22.17
N GLY A 147 -0.47 -8.40 21.85
CA GLY A 147 -1.31 -7.26 22.20
C GLY A 147 -1.34 -6.09 21.21
N GLU A 148 -0.68 -6.18 20.05
CA GLU A 148 -0.67 -5.09 19.07
C GLU A 148 -1.62 -5.36 17.87
N ASP A 149 -2.91 -5.24 18.11
CA ASP A 149 -3.93 -5.35 17.06
C ASP A 149 -4.24 -4.00 16.38
N TYR A 150 -3.62 -2.91 16.84
CA TYR A 150 -3.80 -1.56 16.31
C TYR A 150 -2.60 -1.16 15.43
N LEU A 151 -2.86 -1.00 14.13
CA LEU A 151 -1.82 -0.73 13.11
C LEU A 151 -1.58 0.75 12.83
N PHE A 152 -2.27 1.68 13.47
CA PHE A 152 -2.25 3.07 13.07
C PHE A 152 -0.85 3.69 13.03
N GLU A 153 -0.09 3.59 14.13
CA GLU A 153 1.28 4.12 14.15
C GLU A 153 2.26 3.28 13.31
N ASP A 154 1.99 1.97 13.14
CA ASP A 154 2.77 1.11 12.24
C ASP A 154 2.66 1.59 10.80
N ILE A 155 1.44 1.94 10.34
CA ILE A 155 1.20 2.50 9.01
C ILE A 155 1.84 3.87 8.86
N LEU A 156 1.67 4.77 9.84
CA LEU A 156 2.23 6.13 9.79
C LEU A 156 3.76 6.14 9.68
N PHE A 157 4.43 5.23 10.39
CA PHE A 157 5.89 5.21 10.51
C PHE A 157 6.54 4.00 9.83
N LEU A 158 5.80 3.28 9.01
CA LEU A 158 6.27 2.12 8.24
C LEU A 158 6.97 1.08 9.12
N LYS A 159 6.39 0.80 10.29
CA LYS A 159 6.88 -0.16 11.26
C LYS A 159 6.10 -1.47 11.12
N ASN A 160 6.79 -2.59 10.95
CA ASN A 160 6.19 -3.92 10.96
C ASN A 160 4.91 -4.04 10.10
N ILE A 161 4.87 -3.34 8.98
CA ILE A 161 3.76 -3.27 8.03
C ILE A 161 4.27 -3.44 6.61
N TYR A 162 3.46 -3.99 5.73
CA TYR A 162 3.69 -4.06 4.30
C TYR A 162 2.41 -3.72 3.54
N PHE A 163 2.55 -3.24 2.32
CA PHE A 163 1.45 -2.85 1.47
C PHE A 163 1.39 -3.79 0.26
N ALA A 164 0.65 -4.89 0.43
CA ALA A 164 0.23 -5.78 -0.65
C ALA A 164 -1.32 -5.77 -0.67
N PRO A 165 -1.96 -5.04 -1.60
CA PRO A 165 -3.39 -4.68 -1.48
C PRO A 165 -4.30 -5.88 -1.30
N GLY A 166 -4.11 -6.93 -2.09
CA GLY A 166 -4.93 -8.14 -1.99
C GLY A 166 -4.67 -8.99 -0.72
N ALA A 167 -3.68 -8.65 0.10
CA ALA A 167 -3.50 -9.28 1.39
C ALA A 167 -4.55 -8.82 2.42
N TYR A 168 -5.16 -7.65 2.22
CA TYR A 168 -6.14 -7.07 3.13
C TYR A 168 -7.57 -7.46 2.75
N MET A 169 -8.43 -7.56 3.78
CA MET A 169 -9.88 -7.56 3.64
C MET A 169 -10.47 -6.72 4.78
N VAL A 170 -11.40 -5.85 4.45
CA VAL A 170 -12.09 -4.98 5.42
C VAL A 170 -13.57 -5.32 5.48
N ARG A 171 -14.22 -5.07 6.63
CA ARG A 171 -15.67 -5.02 6.72
C ARG A 171 -16.16 -3.72 6.08
N SER A 172 -17.14 -3.81 5.22
CA SER A 172 -17.63 -2.65 4.47
C SER A 172 -18.31 -1.62 5.35
N GLU A 173 -19.05 -2.06 6.36
CA GLU A 173 -19.73 -1.17 7.31
C GLU A 173 -18.72 -0.30 8.07
N GLU A 174 -17.66 -0.90 8.57
CA GLU A 174 -16.59 -0.22 9.28
C GLU A 174 -15.81 0.72 8.37
N LEU A 175 -15.54 0.29 7.13
CA LEU A 175 -14.91 1.16 6.14
C LEU A 175 -15.77 2.38 5.84
N LEU A 176 -17.07 2.19 5.62
CA LEU A 176 -18.01 3.27 5.34
C LEU A 176 -18.21 4.20 6.54
N GLY A 177 -18.07 3.66 7.77
CA GLY A 177 -18.05 4.48 8.98
C GLY A 177 -16.89 5.47 9.05
N VAL A 178 -15.71 5.12 8.51
CA VAL A 178 -14.51 5.97 8.51
C VAL A 178 -14.23 6.67 7.17
N LEU A 179 -14.83 6.21 6.08
CA LEU A 179 -14.72 6.76 4.72
C LEU A 179 -16.12 6.91 4.07
N PRO A 180 -17.01 7.72 4.64
CA PRO A 180 -18.42 7.80 4.20
C PRO A 180 -18.59 8.36 2.80
N ASP A 181 -17.68 9.21 2.34
CA ASP A 181 -17.65 9.76 0.97
C ASP A 181 -17.14 8.76 -0.08
N ARG A 182 -16.64 7.57 0.35
CA ARG A 182 -16.06 6.55 -0.53
C ARG A 182 -14.96 7.11 -1.43
N GLU A 183 -14.14 8.00 -0.91
CA GLU A 183 -13.15 8.71 -1.70
C GLU A 183 -11.85 8.91 -0.93
N ILE A 184 -10.72 8.56 -1.55
CA ILE A 184 -9.37 8.84 -1.09
C ILE A 184 -8.73 9.95 -1.92
N TYR A 185 -7.68 10.57 -1.41
CA TYR A 185 -6.94 11.61 -2.12
C TYR A 185 -6.27 11.06 -3.39
N THR A 186 -6.44 11.74 -4.52
CA THR A 186 -5.97 11.28 -5.85
C THR A 186 -4.55 11.70 -6.21
N GLY A 187 -3.68 11.86 -5.21
CA GLY A 187 -2.27 12.12 -5.42
C GLY A 187 -1.49 10.89 -5.94
N LYS A 188 -0.24 11.10 -6.34
CA LYS A 188 0.61 10.03 -6.84
C LYS A 188 1.07 9.08 -5.72
N GLY A 189 0.81 7.79 -5.87
CA GLY A 189 1.24 6.72 -4.97
C GLY A 189 0.33 6.51 -3.74
N GLY A 190 0.52 5.40 -3.04
CA GLY A 190 0.06 5.19 -1.67
C GLY A 190 -1.45 5.06 -1.42
N GLN A 191 -2.27 4.57 -2.36
CA GLN A 191 -3.71 4.36 -2.15
C GLN A 191 -4.02 3.45 -0.96
N ASN A 192 -3.20 2.43 -0.71
CA ASN A 192 -3.45 1.46 0.37
C ASN A 192 -3.43 2.09 1.76
N ALA A 193 -2.44 2.93 2.03
CA ALA A 193 -2.34 3.63 3.30
C ALA A 193 -3.57 4.51 3.58
N GLN A 194 -4.19 5.08 2.54
CA GLN A 194 -5.33 5.96 2.66
C GLN A 194 -6.63 5.23 3.06
N VAL A 195 -6.78 3.97 2.64
CA VAL A 195 -7.89 3.10 3.06
C VAL A 195 -7.61 2.53 4.45
N LEU A 196 -6.37 2.07 4.67
CA LEU A 196 -6.02 1.34 5.89
C LEU A 196 -5.82 2.24 7.11
N LEU A 197 -5.37 3.49 6.93
CA LEU A 197 -5.05 4.38 8.05
C LEU A 197 -6.29 4.75 8.89
N PRO A 198 -7.42 5.21 8.32
CA PRO A 198 -8.64 5.45 9.08
C PRO A 198 -9.22 4.16 9.70
N MET A 199 -9.13 3.01 9.00
CA MET A 199 -9.51 1.73 9.57
C MET A 199 -8.67 1.37 10.79
N ALA A 200 -7.34 1.49 10.69
CA ALA A 200 -6.41 1.16 11.77
C ALA A 200 -6.46 2.13 12.96
N TYR A 201 -6.99 3.34 12.77
CA TYR A 201 -7.23 4.28 13.86
C TYR A 201 -8.43 3.86 14.71
N SER A 202 -9.48 3.34 14.07
CA SER A 202 -10.77 3.05 14.69
C SER A 202 -10.95 1.59 15.08
N TYR A 203 -10.31 0.67 14.36
CA TYR A 203 -10.56 -0.76 14.47
C TYR A 203 -9.29 -1.57 14.63
N LYS A 204 -9.41 -2.72 15.25
CA LYS A 204 -8.36 -3.72 15.33
C LYS A 204 -8.18 -4.44 13.99
N CYS A 205 -6.95 -4.86 13.73
CA CYS A 205 -6.57 -5.68 12.58
C CYS A 205 -6.22 -7.09 13.00
N GLY A 206 -6.89 -8.08 12.43
CA GLY A 206 -6.50 -9.48 12.57
C GLY A 206 -5.32 -9.84 11.66
N TYR A 207 -4.40 -10.68 12.13
CA TYR A 207 -3.31 -11.21 11.35
C TYR A 207 -3.45 -12.71 11.12
N MET A 208 -3.33 -13.15 9.86
CA MET A 208 -3.41 -14.55 9.44
C MET A 208 -2.03 -15.01 8.94
N ASP A 209 -1.53 -16.12 9.50
CA ASP A 209 -0.26 -16.74 9.06
C ASP A 209 -0.37 -17.50 7.73
N ASP A 210 -1.59 -17.67 7.22
CA ASP A 210 -1.82 -18.29 5.93
C ASP A 210 -1.26 -17.44 4.79
N ILE A 211 -0.58 -18.08 3.82
CA ILE A 211 -0.16 -17.45 2.58
C ILE A 211 -1.35 -17.41 1.64
N LEU A 212 -2.03 -16.27 1.54
CA LEU A 212 -3.25 -16.12 0.73
C LEU A 212 -3.07 -15.15 -0.43
N TYR A 213 -1.93 -14.51 -0.55
CA TYR A 213 -1.62 -13.58 -1.63
C TYR A 213 -0.20 -13.82 -2.17
N LEU A 214 -0.06 -13.77 -3.50
CA LEU A 214 1.21 -13.88 -4.22
C LEU A 214 1.51 -12.54 -4.86
N TYR A 215 2.54 -11.85 -4.37
CA TYR A 215 3.01 -10.57 -4.87
C TYR A 215 4.13 -10.76 -5.88
N TYR A 216 3.89 -10.39 -7.14
CA TYR A 216 4.84 -10.59 -8.23
C TYR A 216 5.76 -9.39 -8.40
N ILE A 217 7.07 -9.62 -8.27
CA ILE A 217 8.11 -8.60 -8.50
C ILE A 217 8.79 -8.76 -9.85
N ARG A 218 9.07 -7.64 -10.50
CA ARG A 218 9.75 -7.53 -11.78
C ARG A 218 10.90 -6.53 -11.68
N GLU A 219 11.93 -6.67 -12.52
CA GLU A 219 13.03 -5.71 -12.59
C GLU A 219 12.56 -4.30 -12.99
N GLU A 220 11.50 -4.21 -13.81
CA GLU A 220 10.90 -2.95 -14.29
C GLU A 220 9.72 -2.45 -13.41
N SER A 221 9.47 -3.05 -12.26
CA SER A 221 8.38 -2.66 -11.37
C SER A 221 8.58 -1.23 -10.82
N HIS A 222 7.53 -0.42 -10.86
CA HIS A 222 7.54 0.97 -10.36
C HIS A 222 8.01 1.10 -8.90
N SER A 223 7.81 0.06 -8.08
CA SER A 223 8.18 0.06 -6.67
C SER A 223 9.63 -0.34 -6.39
N HIS A 224 10.31 -1.07 -7.31
CA HIS A 224 11.64 -1.63 -7.07
C HIS A 224 12.76 -1.03 -7.93
N SER A 225 12.44 -0.28 -8.98
CA SER A 225 13.42 0.27 -9.95
C SER A 225 13.99 1.63 -9.59
N ILE A 226 13.63 2.23 -8.44
CA ILE A 226 14.05 3.60 -8.10
C ILE A 226 15.42 3.58 -7.43
N THR A 227 16.47 3.62 -8.23
CA THR A 227 17.87 3.82 -7.80
C THR A 227 18.30 5.29 -7.84
N ASP A 228 17.57 6.14 -8.57
CA ASP A 228 17.84 7.57 -8.64
C ASP A 228 17.37 8.28 -7.36
N SER A 229 18.30 8.89 -6.67
CA SER A 229 18.08 9.61 -5.42
C SER A 229 16.99 10.70 -5.51
N LYS A 230 16.90 11.42 -6.64
CA LYS A 230 15.87 12.45 -6.83
C LYS A 230 14.48 11.82 -6.90
N LYS A 231 14.37 10.67 -7.57
CA LYS A 231 13.10 9.91 -7.62
C LYS A 231 12.72 9.36 -6.25
N VAL A 232 13.70 8.88 -5.46
CA VAL A 232 13.46 8.43 -4.07
C VAL A 232 12.92 9.57 -3.22
N ILE A 233 13.54 10.76 -3.30
CA ILE A 233 13.07 11.95 -2.57
C ILE A 233 11.66 12.33 -3.00
N GLN A 234 11.39 12.38 -4.30
CA GLN A 234 10.06 12.69 -4.83
C GLN A 234 9.01 11.68 -4.35
N GLN A 235 9.35 10.41 -4.30
CA GLN A 235 8.45 9.38 -3.76
C GLN A 235 8.17 9.58 -2.26
N LEU A 236 9.20 9.94 -1.47
CA LEU A 236 9.02 10.26 -0.06
C LEU A 236 8.11 11.49 0.15
N GLU A 237 8.24 12.51 -0.72
CA GLU A 237 7.35 13.70 -0.71
C GLU A 237 5.91 13.32 -1.05
N TYR A 238 5.69 12.44 -2.01
CA TYR A 238 4.34 11.93 -2.31
C TYR A 238 3.73 11.18 -1.14
N TYR A 239 4.47 10.28 -0.50
CA TYR A 239 3.97 9.55 0.67
C TYR A 239 3.68 10.47 1.85
N GLU A 240 4.56 11.44 2.13
CA GLU A 240 4.32 12.46 3.16
C GLU A 240 3.02 13.21 2.89
N THR A 241 2.83 13.69 1.66
CA THR A 241 1.61 14.41 1.24
C THR A 241 0.37 13.55 1.43
N ILE A 242 0.38 12.31 0.97
CA ILE A 242 -0.75 11.39 1.07
C ILE A 242 -1.14 11.16 2.52
N LEU A 243 -0.18 10.91 3.42
CA LEU A 243 -0.48 10.71 4.83
C LEU A 243 -1.07 11.97 5.46
N LEU A 244 -0.51 13.14 5.15
CA LEU A 244 -1.04 14.41 5.67
C LEU A 244 -2.45 14.71 5.16
N GLU A 245 -2.73 14.49 3.87
CA GLU A 245 -4.07 14.67 3.30
C GLU A 245 -5.07 13.65 3.88
N THR A 246 -4.62 12.40 4.12
CA THR A 246 -5.45 11.39 4.78
C THR A 246 -5.80 11.80 6.21
N LEU A 247 -4.81 12.27 6.99
CA LEU A 247 -5.05 12.72 8.36
C LEU A 247 -5.99 13.92 8.42
N LYS A 248 -5.91 14.87 7.47
CA LYS A 248 -6.86 16.00 7.39
C LYS A 248 -8.29 15.51 7.18
N LYS A 249 -8.48 14.52 6.31
CA LYS A 249 -9.80 13.89 6.11
C LYS A 249 -10.31 13.19 7.37
N MET A 250 -9.42 12.60 8.18
CA MET A 250 -9.78 11.93 9.43
C MET A 250 -10.20 12.91 10.54
N GLY A 251 -9.77 14.18 10.47
CA GLY A 251 -10.13 15.24 11.42
C GLY A 251 -8.96 16.11 11.86
N ASN A 252 -9.26 17.34 12.19
CA ASN A 252 -8.25 18.33 12.58
C ASN A 252 -7.44 17.91 13.82
N ASP A 253 -8.08 17.36 14.84
CA ASP A 253 -7.42 16.92 16.07
C ASP A 253 -6.36 15.82 15.80
N ILE A 254 -6.68 14.89 14.92
CA ILE A 254 -5.77 13.82 14.49
C ILE A 254 -4.63 14.42 13.68
N TYR A 255 -4.94 15.30 12.74
CA TYR A 255 -3.96 15.98 11.92
C TYR A 255 -2.96 16.75 12.78
N GLU A 256 -3.41 17.62 13.67
CA GLU A 256 -2.55 18.42 14.56
C GLU A 256 -1.66 17.53 15.46
N LYS A 257 -2.20 16.42 15.95
CA LYS A 257 -1.46 15.46 16.79
C LYS A 257 -0.30 14.79 16.05
N TYR A 258 -0.44 14.53 14.74
CA TYR A 258 0.53 13.70 14.01
C TYR A 258 1.30 14.44 12.91
N GLU A 259 0.84 15.61 12.44
CA GLU A 259 1.49 16.37 11.36
C GLU A 259 2.99 16.56 11.58
N GLY A 260 3.38 17.11 12.75
CA GLY A 260 4.78 17.35 13.08
C GLY A 260 5.61 16.06 13.13
N LYS A 261 5.04 14.96 13.65
CA LYS A 261 5.71 13.66 13.71
C LYS A 261 5.98 13.11 12.32
N ILE A 262 5.01 13.20 11.41
CA ILE A 262 5.14 12.75 10.01
C ILE A 262 6.19 13.59 9.28
N LYS A 263 6.09 14.92 9.36
CA LYS A 263 7.09 15.81 8.75
C LYS A 263 8.51 15.51 9.23
N CYS A 264 8.69 15.29 10.54
CA CYS A 264 9.98 14.91 11.09
C CYS A 264 10.47 13.54 10.59
N PHE A 265 9.57 12.56 10.53
CA PHE A 265 9.88 11.21 10.03
C PHE A 265 10.34 11.23 8.57
N TYR A 266 9.60 11.92 7.70
CA TYR A 266 9.96 12.01 6.29
C TYR A 266 11.18 12.90 6.04
N ALA A 267 11.35 14.00 6.79
CA ALA A 267 12.57 14.80 6.75
C ALA A 267 13.81 13.98 7.13
N ALA A 268 13.71 13.10 8.14
CA ALA A 268 14.80 12.21 8.52
C ALA A 268 15.15 11.19 7.42
N ARG A 269 14.15 10.64 6.71
CA ARG A 269 14.35 9.72 5.58
C ARG A 269 14.98 10.42 4.37
N LYS A 270 14.47 11.61 4.02
CA LYS A 270 15.02 12.46 2.96
C LYS A 270 16.46 12.89 3.28
N PHE A 271 16.71 13.26 4.54
CA PHE A 271 18.06 13.55 5.03
C PHE A 271 19.03 12.37 4.86
N GLY A 272 18.60 11.15 5.21
CA GLY A 272 19.40 9.94 5.03
C GLY A 272 19.80 9.74 3.56
N ASN A 273 18.84 9.82 2.65
CA ASN A 273 19.09 9.74 1.21
C ASN A 273 20.05 10.84 0.71
N ALA A 274 19.85 12.09 1.17
CA ALA A 274 20.73 13.21 0.82
C ALA A 274 22.17 13.00 1.30
N VAL A 275 22.37 12.38 2.47
CA VAL A 275 23.71 12.02 2.98
C VAL A 275 24.38 11.00 2.08
N ASP A 276 23.65 9.96 1.65
CA ASP A 276 24.16 8.90 0.78
C ASP A 276 24.59 9.46 -0.59
N THR A 277 23.84 10.41 -1.12
CA THR A 277 24.13 11.10 -2.40
C THR A 277 25.06 12.30 -2.27
N ARG A 278 25.42 12.69 -1.04
CA ARG A 278 26.31 13.82 -0.74
C ARG A 278 25.76 15.19 -1.20
N ASP A 279 24.45 15.34 -1.29
CA ASP A 279 23.79 16.60 -1.59
C ASP A 279 23.73 17.50 -0.34
N ARG A 280 24.68 18.45 -0.25
CA ARG A 280 24.85 19.30 0.93
C ARG A 280 23.73 20.30 1.12
N GLU A 281 23.16 20.81 0.06
CA GLU A 281 22.06 21.78 0.15
C GLU A 281 20.82 21.09 0.69
N PHE A 282 20.51 19.92 0.14
CA PHE A 282 19.38 19.11 0.57
C PHE A 282 19.57 18.57 2.00
N ILE A 283 20.78 18.15 2.39
CA ILE A 283 21.12 17.78 3.77
C ILE A 283 20.80 18.91 4.75
N ARG A 284 21.15 20.17 4.41
CA ARG A 284 20.84 21.33 5.25
C ARG A 284 19.35 21.60 5.35
N LYS A 285 18.66 21.56 4.23
CA LYS A 285 17.20 21.77 4.15
C LYS A 285 16.47 20.80 5.08
N GLU A 286 16.70 19.51 4.93
CA GLU A 286 15.98 18.48 5.68
C GLU A 286 16.37 18.47 7.17
N TYR A 287 17.64 18.78 7.50
CA TYR A 287 18.03 18.91 8.90
C TYR A 287 17.35 20.10 9.59
N LEU A 288 17.21 21.25 8.90
CA LEU A 288 16.48 22.40 9.40
C LEU A 288 15.00 22.09 9.58
N GLU A 289 14.41 21.31 8.66
CA GLU A 289 13.03 20.89 8.79
C GLU A 289 12.79 20.04 10.03
N MET A 290 13.67 19.07 10.32
CA MET A 290 13.61 18.30 11.57
C MET A 290 13.70 19.20 12.82
N GLN A 291 14.55 20.26 12.77
CA GLN A 291 14.68 21.20 13.89
C GLN A 291 13.41 22.03 14.13
N LYS A 292 12.74 22.48 13.04
CA LYS A 292 11.50 23.26 13.12
C LYS A 292 10.37 22.51 13.84
N GLN A 293 10.33 21.18 13.67
CA GLN A 293 9.30 20.35 14.28
C GLN A 293 9.49 20.10 15.79
N ASN A 294 10.55 20.64 16.39
CA ASN A 294 10.89 20.47 17.82
C ASN A 294 10.98 19.03 18.33
N PHE A 295 11.21 18.05 17.44
CA PHE A 295 11.42 16.66 17.84
C PHE A 295 12.87 16.39 18.20
N TYR A 296 13.07 15.37 19.04
CA TYR A 296 14.40 14.92 19.37
C TYR A 296 15.16 14.42 18.16
N ILE A 297 16.25 15.11 17.80
CA ILE A 297 17.16 14.67 16.75
C ILE A 297 18.27 13.82 17.40
N PRO A 298 18.40 12.52 17.04
CA PRO A 298 19.42 11.64 17.61
C PRO A 298 20.84 12.19 17.42
N PHE A 299 21.70 11.95 18.39
CA PHE A 299 23.10 12.42 18.37
C PHE A 299 23.84 11.94 17.10
N LYS A 300 23.59 10.70 16.66
CA LYS A 300 24.13 10.15 15.41
C LYS A 300 23.77 10.99 14.20
N THR A 301 22.52 11.46 14.12
CA THR A 301 22.04 12.34 13.04
C THR A 301 22.71 13.70 13.07
N LYS A 302 22.90 14.29 14.27
CA LYS A 302 23.64 15.54 14.46
C LYS A 302 25.09 15.42 13.99
N LEU A 303 25.76 14.32 14.37
CA LEU A 303 27.13 14.03 13.89
C LEU A 303 27.19 13.84 12.38
N LEU A 304 26.24 13.14 11.78
CA LEU A 304 26.15 12.95 10.35
C LEU A 304 25.97 14.28 9.61
N TYR A 305 25.13 15.17 10.13
CA TYR A 305 24.94 16.52 9.59
C TYR A 305 26.26 17.32 9.60
N ILE A 306 26.93 17.39 10.75
CA ILE A 306 28.21 18.11 10.91
C ILE A 306 29.27 17.55 9.93
N LYS A 307 29.39 16.21 9.88
CA LYS A 307 30.36 15.53 9.00
C LYS A 307 30.08 15.78 7.52
N SER A 308 28.81 15.76 7.11
CA SER A 308 28.41 15.90 5.71
C SER A 308 28.47 17.35 5.21
N THR A 309 28.30 18.34 6.11
CA THR A 309 28.26 19.77 5.77
C THR A 309 29.58 20.49 6.01
N ASN A 310 30.46 19.98 6.89
CA ASN A 310 31.74 20.62 7.25
C ASN A 310 32.90 20.04 6.40
N ARG A 311 33.50 20.89 5.53
CA ARG A 311 34.60 20.50 4.64
C ARG A 311 35.86 20.04 5.39
N ILE A 312 36.19 20.66 6.53
CA ILE A 312 37.40 20.38 7.30
C ILE A 312 37.31 19.01 7.99
N LEU A 313 36.20 18.74 8.65
CA LEU A 313 35.96 17.44 9.30
C LEU A 313 35.91 16.28 8.31
N LYS A 314 35.37 16.51 7.11
CA LYS A 314 35.40 15.51 6.03
C LYS A 314 36.82 15.15 5.63
N SER A 315 37.70 16.16 5.42
CA SER A 315 39.09 15.94 5.06
C SER A 315 39.88 15.14 6.13
N ILE A 316 39.58 15.38 7.42
CA ILE A 316 40.21 14.66 8.54
C ILE A 316 39.76 13.18 8.55
N VAL A 317 38.47 12.93 8.39
CA VAL A 317 37.92 11.57 8.38
C VAL A 317 38.37 10.76 7.15
N ASP A 318 38.44 11.39 5.97
CA ASP A 318 38.92 10.74 4.75
C ASP A 318 40.44 10.40 4.86
N LYS A 319 41.21 11.21 5.56
CA LYS A 319 42.63 10.89 5.88
C LYS A 319 42.78 9.74 6.88
N VAL A 320 41.88 9.64 7.86
CA VAL A 320 41.92 8.56 8.87
C VAL A 320 41.42 7.22 8.29
N LYS A 321 40.50 7.25 7.30
CA LYS A 321 40.04 6.03 6.61
C LYS A 321 40.96 5.53 5.49
N GLY A 322 41.87 6.35 5.01
CA GLY A 322 42.87 6.02 3.99
C GLY A 322 44.19 5.45 4.56
N ARG A 323 44.15 5.04 5.84
CA ARG A 323 45.28 4.34 6.50
C ARG A 323 44.93 2.88 6.72
#